data_0e191d2150cb5d16dd563139977d2c8c
#
_entry.id   0e191d2150cb5d16dd563139977d2c8c
#
_cell.length_a   1.000
_cell.length_b   1.000
_cell.length_c   1.000
_cell.angle_alpha   90.00
_cell.angle_beta   90.00
_cell.angle_gamma   90.00
#
_symmetry.space_group_name_H-M   'P 1'
#
loop_
_entity.id
_entity.type
_entity.pdbx_description
1 polymer ?
#
loop_
_entity_poly.entity_id
_entity_poly.type
_entity_poly.pdbx_seq_one_letter_code
_entity_poly.pdbx_strand_id
1 'polypeptide(L)'
;MAVSCVERGYAETTVEEVIARAGISPEAFARHFNGIEDCGFAAINLIVAEIGAVASAAWSSDSSEAESVLLAIKALLELLAARPSFAPLIYIQGRYAMPADSYAPYRASIEVLASMVDRLRAYAADKDQAPKTAAAGVLGSAGMAMRRAILAGNIERLPELLPDIVYGVMVPFLGQKEALRYAGQARELLNEGG
;
A
#
# COMPACT_ATOMS: atom_id res chain seq x y z
N MET A 1 -7.57 10.04 -13.96
CA MET A 1 -7.73 10.43 -12.55
C MET A 1 -6.41 10.43 -11.80
N ALA A 2 -5.79 9.28 -11.49
CA ALA A 2 -4.58 9.23 -10.66
C ALA A 2 -3.42 10.11 -11.16
N VAL A 3 -3.14 10.13 -12.46
CA VAL A 3 -2.10 10.96 -13.07
C VAL A 3 -2.41 12.46 -12.92
N SER A 4 -3.66 12.87 -13.17
CA SER A 4 -4.08 14.28 -13.01
C SER A 4 -3.91 14.75 -11.56
N CYS A 5 -4.26 13.90 -10.60
CA CYS A 5 -4.07 14.18 -9.18
C CYS A 5 -2.58 14.35 -8.79
N VAL A 6 -1.68 13.61 -9.41
CA VAL A 6 -0.23 13.77 -9.15
C VAL A 6 0.29 15.12 -9.64
N GLU A 7 -0.17 15.55 -10.81
CA GLU A 7 0.31 16.77 -11.45
C GLU A 7 -0.23 18.05 -10.80
N ARG A 8 -1.49 18.06 -10.37
CA ARG A 8 -2.19 19.24 -9.87
C ARG A 8 -2.66 19.15 -8.43
N GLY A 9 -2.70 17.96 -7.87
CA GLY A 9 -3.41 17.71 -6.62
C GLY A 9 -4.89 17.37 -6.85
N TYR A 10 -5.48 16.66 -5.89
CA TYR A 10 -6.88 16.22 -6.00
C TYR A 10 -7.86 17.40 -6.09
N ALA A 11 -7.66 18.43 -5.26
CA ALA A 11 -8.54 19.59 -5.18
C ALA A 11 -8.63 20.40 -6.48
N GLU A 12 -7.56 20.40 -7.28
CA GLU A 12 -7.47 21.14 -8.54
C GLU A 12 -7.78 20.28 -9.77
N THR A 13 -8.02 18.97 -9.59
CA THR A 13 -8.34 18.06 -10.69
C THR A 13 -9.82 18.21 -11.08
N THR A 14 -10.10 18.46 -12.38
CA THR A 14 -11.47 18.63 -12.89
C THR A 14 -11.93 17.45 -13.74
N VAL A 15 -13.25 17.33 -13.95
CA VAL A 15 -13.85 16.33 -14.84
C VAL A 15 -13.34 16.52 -16.27
N GLU A 16 -13.28 17.78 -16.75
CA GLU A 16 -12.82 18.13 -18.09
C GLU A 16 -11.40 17.64 -18.36
N GLU A 17 -10.51 17.78 -17.37
CA GLU A 17 -9.14 17.29 -17.47
C GLU A 17 -9.08 15.76 -17.52
N VAL A 18 -9.87 15.09 -16.68
CA VAL A 18 -9.91 13.63 -16.64
C VAL A 18 -10.44 13.05 -17.94
N ILE A 19 -11.54 13.59 -18.51
CA ILE A 19 -12.09 13.13 -19.79
C ILE A 19 -11.16 13.44 -20.96
N ALA A 20 -10.52 14.61 -20.98
CA ALA A 20 -9.54 14.96 -22.02
C ALA A 20 -8.35 13.99 -22.01
N ARG A 21 -7.82 13.67 -20.83
CA ARG A 21 -6.70 12.73 -20.68
C ARG A 21 -7.09 11.28 -21.00
N ALA A 22 -8.32 10.88 -20.67
CA ALA A 22 -8.84 9.55 -20.97
C ALA A 22 -9.27 9.38 -22.43
N GLY A 23 -9.42 10.47 -23.20
CA GLY A 23 -9.90 10.43 -24.57
C GLY A 23 -11.36 9.99 -24.69
N ILE A 24 -12.20 10.29 -23.68
CA ILE A 24 -13.62 9.92 -23.64
C ILE A 24 -14.51 11.15 -23.72
N SER A 25 -15.80 10.96 -24.10
CA SER A 25 -16.75 12.07 -24.11
C SER A 25 -17.33 12.36 -22.72
N PRO A 26 -17.85 13.59 -22.48
CA PRO A 26 -18.56 13.93 -21.24
C PRO A 26 -19.71 12.96 -20.94
N GLU A 27 -20.45 12.53 -21.96
CA GLU A 27 -21.57 11.58 -21.79
C GLU A 27 -21.06 10.18 -21.39
N ALA A 28 -19.90 9.76 -21.91
CA ALA A 28 -19.29 8.50 -21.51
C ALA A 28 -18.85 8.55 -20.03
N PHE A 29 -18.29 9.66 -19.59
CA PHE A 29 -17.95 9.87 -18.18
C PHE A 29 -19.21 9.84 -17.29
N ALA A 30 -20.24 10.62 -17.66
CA ALA A 30 -21.48 10.77 -16.88
C ALA A 30 -22.30 9.46 -16.77
N ARG A 31 -22.07 8.50 -17.66
CA ARG A 31 -22.68 7.16 -17.55
C ARG A 31 -22.09 6.32 -16.39
N HIS A 32 -20.86 6.62 -15.98
CA HIS A 32 -20.16 5.83 -14.98
C HIS A 32 -19.92 6.57 -13.67
N PHE A 33 -19.86 7.91 -13.71
CA PHE A 33 -19.50 8.73 -12.55
C PHE A 33 -20.41 9.94 -12.44
N ASN A 34 -20.86 10.24 -11.22
CA ASN A 34 -21.68 11.41 -10.91
C ASN A 34 -20.84 12.71 -10.79
N GLY A 35 -19.52 12.61 -10.79
CA GLY A 35 -18.60 13.72 -10.68
C GLY A 35 -17.19 13.28 -10.38
N ILE A 36 -16.33 14.26 -10.09
CA ILE A 36 -14.90 14.02 -9.86
C ILE A 36 -14.64 13.20 -8.60
N GLU A 37 -15.46 13.37 -7.56
CA GLU A 37 -15.33 12.64 -6.30
C GLU A 37 -15.61 11.15 -6.49
N ASP A 38 -16.68 10.82 -7.22
CA ASP A 38 -17.06 9.44 -7.53
C ASP A 38 -15.97 8.75 -8.39
N CYS A 39 -15.45 9.46 -9.39
CA CYS A 39 -14.32 8.99 -10.20
C CYS A 39 -13.04 8.80 -9.36
N GLY A 40 -12.77 9.71 -8.44
CA GLY A 40 -11.62 9.62 -7.53
C GLY A 40 -11.74 8.42 -6.58
N PHE A 41 -12.92 8.21 -6.04
CA PHE A 41 -13.22 7.07 -5.19
C PHE A 41 -13.07 5.74 -5.93
N ALA A 42 -13.60 5.64 -7.16
CA ALA A 42 -13.43 4.46 -7.99
C ALA A 42 -11.94 4.18 -8.30
N ALA A 43 -11.17 5.23 -8.58
CA ALA A 43 -9.73 5.10 -8.83
C ALA A 43 -8.99 4.56 -7.60
N ILE A 44 -9.28 5.05 -6.39
CA ILE A 44 -8.69 4.56 -5.15
C ILE A 44 -9.05 3.09 -4.91
N ASN A 45 -10.33 2.73 -5.11
CA ASN A 45 -10.77 1.35 -4.94
C ASN A 45 -10.06 0.38 -5.91
N LEU A 46 -9.85 0.78 -7.16
CA LEU A 46 -9.09 -0.03 -8.13
C LEU A 46 -7.64 -0.22 -7.70
N ILE A 47 -6.98 0.84 -7.22
CA ILE A 47 -5.59 0.75 -6.75
C ILE A 47 -5.50 -0.15 -5.51
N VAL A 48 -6.43 -0.01 -4.58
CA VAL A 48 -6.49 -0.83 -3.37
C VAL A 48 -6.73 -2.30 -3.70
N ALA A 49 -7.61 -2.58 -4.67
CA ALA A 49 -7.85 -3.94 -5.16
C ALA A 49 -6.59 -4.54 -5.81
N GLU A 50 -5.85 -3.75 -6.60
CA GLU A 50 -4.59 -4.19 -7.21
C GLU A 50 -3.52 -4.47 -6.16
N ILE A 51 -3.38 -3.61 -5.14
CA ILE A 51 -2.49 -3.86 -3.99
C ILE A 51 -2.87 -5.17 -3.28
N GLY A 52 -4.15 -5.40 -3.03
CA GLY A 52 -4.64 -6.63 -2.40
C GLY A 52 -4.35 -7.86 -3.26
N ALA A 53 -4.53 -7.78 -4.57
CA ALA A 53 -4.24 -8.87 -5.50
C ALA A 53 -2.75 -9.23 -5.52
N VAL A 54 -1.87 -8.22 -5.58
CA VAL A 54 -0.42 -8.41 -5.58
C VAL A 54 0.06 -9.00 -4.25
N ALA A 55 -0.44 -8.50 -3.12
CA ALA A 55 -0.13 -9.04 -1.80
C ALA A 55 -0.59 -10.51 -1.66
N SER A 56 -1.80 -10.82 -2.15
CA SER A 56 -2.34 -12.18 -2.11
C SER A 56 -1.59 -13.14 -3.04
N ALA A 57 -1.16 -12.68 -4.21
CA ALA A 57 -0.37 -13.49 -5.14
C ALA A 57 1.03 -13.84 -4.61
N ALA A 58 1.59 -12.98 -3.76
CA ALA A 58 2.86 -13.23 -3.08
C ALA A 58 2.74 -14.27 -1.94
N TRP A 59 1.50 -14.63 -1.55
CA TRP A 59 1.25 -15.62 -0.52
C TRP A 59 1.29 -17.04 -1.13
N SER A 60 2.25 -17.83 -0.74
CA SER A 60 2.41 -19.21 -1.21
C SER A 60 2.16 -20.20 -0.06
N SER A 61 1.52 -21.34 -0.37
CA SER A 61 1.38 -22.46 0.58
C SER A 61 2.70 -23.11 0.95
N ASP A 62 3.73 -22.95 0.10
CA ASP A 62 5.04 -23.56 0.27
C ASP A 62 6.02 -22.67 1.05
N SER A 63 5.63 -21.43 1.32
CA SER A 63 6.39 -20.44 2.08
C SER A 63 5.89 -20.34 3.51
N SER A 64 6.79 -20.01 4.44
CA SER A 64 6.37 -19.62 5.80
C SER A 64 5.55 -18.33 5.76
N GLU A 65 4.69 -18.11 6.77
CA GLU A 65 3.92 -16.86 6.89
C GLU A 65 4.84 -15.62 6.89
N ALA A 66 6.01 -15.72 7.50
CA ALA A 66 6.96 -14.61 7.54
C ALA A 66 7.60 -14.32 6.16
N GLU A 67 7.91 -15.36 5.37
CA GLU A 67 8.35 -15.19 3.98
C GLU A 67 7.24 -14.59 3.11
N SER A 68 6.01 -15.08 3.28
CA SER A 68 4.85 -14.53 2.57
C SER A 68 4.63 -13.05 2.88
N VAL A 69 4.79 -12.63 4.15
CA VAL A 69 4.72 -11.21 4.53
C VAL A 69 5.86 -10.42 3.89
N LEU A 70 7.10 -10.92 3.89
CA LEU A 70 8.24 -10.28 3.23
C LEU A 70 7.96 -10.08 1.74
N LEU A 71 7.54 -11.14 1.04
CA LEU A 71 7.27 -11.10 -0.40
C LEU A 71 6.09 -10.18 -0.74
N ALA A 72 5.04 -10.15 0.10
CA ALA A 72 3.92 -9.24 -0.08
C ALA A 72 4.34 -7.77 0.08
N ILE A 73 5.21 -7.44 1.05
CA ILE A 73 5.76 -6.10 1.21
C ILE A 73 6.61 -5.73 0.00
N LYS A 74 7.48 -6.63 -0.45
CA LYS A 74 8.31 -6.43 -1.66
C LYS A 74 7.43 -6.10 -2.87
N ALA A 75 6.46 -6.95 -3.16
CA ALA A 75 5.57 -6.79 -4.29
C ALA A 75 4.75 -5.49 -4.23
N LEU A 76 4.31 -5.06 -3.05
CA LEU A 76 3.66 -3.77 -2.85
C LEU A 76 4.58 -2.59 -3.19
N LEU A 77 5.82 -2.60 -2.68
CA LEU A 77 6.77 -1.51 -2.92
C LEU A 77 7.16 -1.41 -4.40
N GLU A 78 7.35 -2.55 -5.06
CA GLU A 78 7.62 -2.62 -6.51
C GLU A 78 6.43 -2.13 -7.35
N LEU A 79 5.21 -2.53 -7.00
CA LEU A 79 4.00 -2.02 -7.66
C LEU A 79 3.91 -0.50 -7.57
N LEU A 80 4.14 0.07 -6.39
CA LEU A 80 4.07 1.52 -6.18
C LEU A 80 5.19 2.26 -6.93
N ALA A 81 6.39 1.70 -7.00
CA ALA A 81 7.50 2.26 -7.77
C ALA A 81 7.24 2.20 -9.29
N ALA A 82 6.69 1.08 -9.78
CA ALA A 82 6.33 0.90 -11.18
C ALA A 82 5.15 1.77 -11.63
N ARG A 83 4.31 2.21 -10.68
CA ARG A 83 3.14 3.05 -10.94
C ARG A 83 3.14 4.31 -10.06
N PRO A 84 4.00 5.28 -10.38
CA PRO A 84 4.26 6.43 -9.51
C PRO A 84 3.02 7.31 -9.23
N SER A 85 1.94 7.20 -10.03
CA SER A 85 0.69 7.91 -9.76
C SER A 85 -0.16 7.27 -8.66
N PHE A 86 0.08 6.00 -8.30
CA PHE A 86 -0.71 5.30 -7.27
C PHE A 86 -0.39 5.78 -5.86
N ALA A 87 0.90 5.85 -5.55
CA ALA A 87 1.38 6.15 -4.22
C ALA A 87 0.91 7.52 -3.70
N PRO A 88 1.02 8.65 -4.44
CA PRO A 88 0.50 9.94 -3.98
C PRO A 88 -1.02 9.95 -3.78
N LEU A 89 -1.77 9.28 -4.65
CA LEU A 89 -3.23 9.25 -4.53
C LEU A 89 -3.66 8.55 -3.23
N ILE A 90 -3.02 7.45 -2.87
CA ILE A 90 -3.36 6.69 -1.65
C ILE A 90 -2.79 7.34 -0.39
N TYR A 91 -1.50 7.65 -0.38
CA TYR A 91 -0.80 8.03 0.86
C TYR A 91 -0.85 9.52 1.19
N ILE A 92 -1.17 10.38 0.21
CA ILE A 92 -1.19 11.83 0.40
C ILE A 92 -2.60 12.38 0.20
N GLN A 93 -3.21 12.13 -0.95
CA GLN A 93 -4.42 12.82 -1.39
C GLN A 93 -5.70 12.11 -0.95
N GLY A 94 -5.69 10.79 -0.80
CA GLY A 94 -6.87 10.01 -0.42
C GLY A 94 -7.55 10.47 0.88
N ARG A 95 -6.78 11.05 1.80
CA ARG A 95 -7.32 11.63 3.05
C ARG A 95 -8.18 12.87 2.83
N TYR A 96 -7.97 13.60 1.74
CA TYR A 96 -8.68 14.82 1.40
C TYR A 96 -9.79 14.58 0.37
N ALA A 97 -9.70 13.46 -0.32
CA ALA A 97 -10.56 13.11 -1.44
C ALA A 97 -11.86 12.41 -1.04
N MET A 98 -11.92 11.85 0.19
CA MET A 98 -13.03 10.99 0.58
C MET A 98 -13.81 11.56 1.75
N PRO A 99 -15.15 11.70 1.64
CA PRO A 99 -16.04 11.87 2.79
C PRO A 99 -15.83 10.73 3.81
N ALA A 100 -16.01 11.01 5.10
CA ALA A 100 -15.78 10.05 6.18
C ALA A 100 -16.52 8.72 5.96
N ASP A 101 -17.71 8.76 5.39
CA ASP A 101 -18.55 7.59 5.11
C ASP A 101 -18.01 6.73 3.92
N SER A 102 -17.20 7.31 3.05
CA SER A 102 -16.61 6.64 1.89
C SER A 102 -15.31 5.87 2.21
N TYR A 103 -14.80 5.98 3.45
CA TYR A 103 -13.60 5.30 3.91
C TYR A 103 -13.77 3.80 4.16
N ALA A 104 -15.00 3.26 4.13
CA ALA A 104 -15.26 1.87 4.49
C ALA A 104 -14.48 0.84 3.64
N PRO A 105 -14.42 0.92 2.29
CA PRO A 105 -13.65 -0.02 1.48
C PRO A 105 -12.14 0.08 1.73
N TYR A 106 -11.61 1.30 1.90
CA TYR A 106 -10.20 1.52 2.24
C TYR A 106 -9.85 0.91 3.60
N ARG A 107 -10.70 1.13 4.61
CA ARG A 107 -10.53 0.53 5.94
C ARG A 107 -10.57 -0.98 5.88
N ALA A 108 -11.54 -1.57 5.15
CA ALA A 108 -11.63 -3.01 4.97
C ALA A 108 -10.34 -3.60 4.38
N SER A 109 -9.71 -2.91 3.42
CA SER A 109 -8.43 -3.35 2.83
C SER A 109 -7.27 -3.26 3.82
N ILE A 110 -7.22 -2.22 4.65
CA ILE A 110 -6.24 -2.14 5.75
C ILE A 110 -6.46 -3.25 6.76
N GLU A 111 -7.71 -3.60 7.07
CA GLU A 111 -8.05 -4.72 7.97
C GLU A 111 -7.60 -6.07 7.39
N VAL A 112 -7.76 -6.28 6.08
CA VAL A 112 -7.23 -7.47 5.40
C VAL A 112 -5.70 -7.55 5.52
N LEU A 113 -4.98 -6.47 5.20
CA LEU A 113 -3.52 -6.42 5.36
C LEU A 113 -3.11 -6.64 6.82
N ALA A 114 -3.84 -6.03 7.76
CA ALA A 114 -3.58 -6.23 9.19
C ALA A 114 -3.78 -7.68 9.61
N SER A 115 -4.81 -8.36 9.10
CA SER A 115 -5.05 -9.78 9.36
C SER A 115 -3.94 -10.67 8.81
N MET A 116 -3.38 -10.34 7.64
CA MET A 116 -2.24 -11.05 7.06
C MET A 116 -0.99 -10.91 7.95
N VAL A 117 -0.69 -9.71 8.41
CA VAL A 117 0.43 -9.46 9.33
C VAL A 117 0.19 -10.12 10.71
N ASP A 118 -1.05 -10.11 11.20
CA ASP A 118 -1.37 -10.68 12.52
C ASP A 118 -1.21 -12.22 12.57
N ARG A 119 -1.18 -12.91 11.42
CA ARG A 119 -0.82 -14.33 11.33
C ARG A 119 0.58 -14.63 11.87
N LEU A 120 1.50 -13.67 11.81
CA LEU A 120 2.84 -13.79 12.41
C LEU A 120 2.78 -14.09 13.92
N ARG A 121 1.67 -13.73 14.59
CA ARG A 121 1.45 -14.02 15.99
C ARG A 121 1.49 -15.53 16.32
N ALA A 122 1.10 -16.37 15.38
CA ALA A 122 1.15 -17.82 15.56
C ALA A 122 2.58 -18.36 15.72
N TYR A 123 3.58 -17.61 15.26
CA TYR A 123 5.01 -17.96 15.30
C TYR A 123 5.78 -17.21 16.39
N ALA A 124 5.11 -16.35 17.15
CA ALA A 124 5.70 -15.67 18.29
C ALA A 124 6.08 -16.70 19.37
N ALA A 125 7.27 -16.55 19.96
CA ALA A 125 7.72 -17.40 21.08
C ALA A 125 6.76 -17.28 22.29
N ASP A 126 6.17 -16.10 22.45
CA ASP A 126 5.11 -15.82 23.41
C ASP A 126 3.97 -15.12 22.65
N LYS A 127 2.81 -15.79 22.53
CA LYS A 127 1.65 -15.29 21.77
C LYS A 127 1.04 -14.01 22.35
N ASP A 128 1.27 -13.77 23.64
CA ASP A 128 0.76 -12.59 24.35
C ASP A 128 1.76 -11.40 24.30
N GLN A 129 2.97 -11.62 23.77
CA GLN A 129 4.02 -10.59 23.72
C GLN A 129 3.68 -9.44 22.75
N ALA A 130 3.00 -9.72 21.64
CA ALA A 130 2.58 -8.69 20.71
C ALA A 130 1.22 -8.09 21.11
N PRO A 131 1.11 -6.77 21.34
CA PRO A 131 -0.16 -6.12 21.61
C PRO A 131 -1.22 -6.42 20.56
N LYS A 132 -2.51 -6.45 20.93
CA LYS A 132 -3.62 -6.68 19.98
C LYS A 132 -3.62 -5.69 18.81
N THR A 133 -3.11 -4.48 19.02
CA THR A 133 -2.99 -3.43 18.02
C THR A 133 -1.69 -3.45 17.22
N ALA A 134 -0.81 -4.46 17.45
CA ALA A 134 0.50 -4.50 16.81
C ALA A 134 0.42 -4.45 15.29
N ALA A 135 -0.42 -5.28 14.66
CA ALA A 135 -0.57 -5.30 13.21
C ALA A 135 -0.97 -3.93 12.63
N ALA A 136 -1.96 -3.27 13.22
CA ALA A 136 -2.37 -1.93 12.80
C ALA A 136 -1.25 -0.88 13.02
N GLY A 137 -0.53 -0.99 14.15
CA GLY A 137 0.58 -0.10 14.47
C GLY A 137 1.74 -0.21 13.48
N VAL A 138 2.16 -1.44 13.15
CA VAL A 138 3.27 -1.64 12.19
C VAL A 138 2.89 -1.24 10.77
N LEU A 139 1.65 -1.47 10.33
CA LEU A 139 1.15 -0.99 9.05
C LEU A 139 1.09 0.54 9.00
N GLY A 140 0.68 1.18 10.10
CA GLY A 140 0.71 2.64 10.21
C GLY A 140 2.11 3.21 10.08
N SER A 141 3.11 2.62 10.75
CA SER A 141 4.51 3.06 10.65
C SER A 141 5.11 2.81 9.28
N ALA A 142 4.83 1.66 8.65
CA ALA A 142 5.23 1.38 7.26
C ALA A 142 4.63 2.41 6.29
N GLY A 143 3.33 2.70 6.43
CA GLY A 143 2.65 3.74 5.64
C GLY A 143 3.28 5.13 5.82
N MET A 144 3.70 5.48 7.03
CA MET A 144 4.40 6.75 7.28
C MET A 144 5.79 6.80 6.65
N ALA A 145 6.54 5.68 6.66
CA ALA A 145 7.83 5.60 5.97
C ALA A 145 7.66 5.79 4.46
N MET A 146 6.72 5.10 3.83
CA MET A 146 6.39 5.27 2.42
C MET A 146 5.93 6.70 2.11
N ARG A 147 5.02 7.26 2.91
CA ARG A 147 4.54 8.63 2.74
C ARG A 147 5.69 9.65 2.78
N ARG A 148 6.65 9.47 3.67
CA ARG A 148 7.85 10.35 3.75
C ARG A 148 8.68 10.27 2.47
N ALA A 149 8.92 9.07 1.94
CA ALA A 149 9.64 8.88 0.69
C ALA A 149 8.91 9.51 -0.51
N ILE A 150 7.58 9.34 -0.58
CA ILE A 150 6.74 9.93 -1.63
C ILE A 150 6.80 11.45 -1.60
N LEU A 151 6.69 12.06 -0.42
CA LEU A 151 6.78 13.53 -0.24
C LEU A 151 8.16 14.09 -0.59
N ALA A 152 9.21 13.27 -0.44
CA ALA A 152 10.57 13.63 -0.85
C ALA A 152 10.84 13.42 -2.36
N GLY A 153 9.85 12.97 -3.14
CA GLY A 153 10.00 12.71 -4.57
C GLY A 153 10.71 11.38 -4.90
N ASN A 154 10.88 10.49 -3.92
CA ASN A 154 11.65 9.25 -4.05
C ASN A 154 10.76 8.02 -4.31
N ILE A 155 9.71 8.14 -5.15
CA ILE A 155 8.75 7.05 -5.40
C ILE A 155 9.43 5.84 -6.03
N GLU A 156 10.32 6.04 -6.98
CA GLU A 156 11.05 4.98 -7.67
C GLU A 156 11.99 4.20 -6.73
N ARG A 157 12.37 4.81 -5.60
CA ARG A 157 13.23 4.22 -4.58
C ARG A 157 12.45 3.57 -3.43
N LEU A 158 11.12 3.49 -3.52
CA LEU A 158 10.32 2.80 -2.50
C LEU A 158 10.79 1.36 -2.20
N PRO A 159 11.24 0.55 -3.20
CA PRO A 159 11.78 -0.78 -2.90
C PRO A 159 12.96 -0.78 -1.93
N GLU A 160 13.78 0.27 -1.88
CA GLU A 160 14.90 0.37 -0.94
C GLU A 160 14.48 0.39 0.54
N LEU A 161 13.20 0.69 0.82
CA LEU A 161 12.62 0.64 2.17
C LEU A 161 12.31 -0.78 2.64
N LEU A 162 12.41 -1.79 1.76
CA LEU A 162 12.01 -3.16 2.06
C LEU A 162 12.64 -3.71 3.34
N PRO A 163 13.96 -3.63 3.57
CA PRO A 163 14.57 -4.19 4.77
C PRO A 163 14.08 -3.54 6.06
N ASP A 164 13.90 -2.21 6.04
CA ASP A 164 13.48 -1.44 7.21
C ASP A 164 12.00 -1.70 7.55
N ILE A 165 11.14 -1.77 6.53
CA ILE A 165 9.73 -2.07 6.70
C ILE A 165 9.56 -3.53 7.19
N VAL A 166 10.27 -4.49 6.60
CA VAL A 166 10.25 -5.90 7.02
C VAL A 166 10.67 -6.03 8.47
N TYR A 167 11.78 -5.39 8.86
CA TYR A 167 12.21 -5.37 10.25
C TYR A 167 11.12 -4.83 11.19
N GLY A 168 10.59 -3.63 10.89
CA GLY A 168 9.58 -2.98 11.71
C GLY A 168 8.28 -3.76 11.82
N VAL A 169 7.85 -4.43 10.73
CA VAL A 169 6.65 -5.27 10.71
C VAL A 169 6.83 -6.53 11.54
N MET A 170 8.00 -7.17 11.48
CA MET A 170 8.23 -8.47 12.09
C MET A 170 8.65 -8.42 13.58
N VAL A 171 9.32 -7.34 14.00
CA VAL A 171 9.89 -7.25 15.35
C VAL A 171 8.89 -7.50 16.48
N PRO A 172 7.64 -6.96 16.44
CA PRO A 172 6.69 -7.19 17.53
C PRO A 172 6.20 -8.62 17.65
N PHE A 173 6.30 -9.41 16.58
CA PHE A 173 5.79 -10.78 16.51
C PHE A 173 6.90 -11.81 16.69
N LEU A 174 8.02 -11.65 15.99
CA LEU A 174 9.08 -12.65 15.91
C LEU A 174 10.29 -12.33 16.81
N GLY A 175 10.32 -11.14 17.40
CA GLY A 175 11.46 -10.64 18.16
C GLY A 175 12.61 -10.15 17.26
N GLN A 176 13.57 -9.49 17.89
CA GLN A 176 14.64 -8.76 17.20
C GLN A 176 15.51 -9.66 16.31
N LYS A 177 15.89 -10.85 16.79
CA LYS A 177 16.80 -11.76 16.09
C LYS A 177 16.22 -12.21 14.75
N GLU A 178 14.99 -12.71 14.77
CA GLU A 178 14.32 -13.17 13.55
C GLU A 178 13.98 -12.02 12.62
N ALA A 179 13.53 -10.87 13.14
CA ALA A 179 13.28 -9.69 12.35
C ALA A 179 14.55 -9.20 11.59
N LEU A 180 15.72 -9.26 12.24
CA LEU A 180 17.00 -8.94 11.59
C LEU A 180 17.37 -9.95 10.51
N ARG A 181 17.06 -11.25 10.71
CA ARG A 181 17.29 -12.29 9.70
C ARG A 181 16.46 -12.00 8.43
N TYR A 182 15.17 -11.71 8.58
CA TYR A 182 14.30 -11.39 7.44
C TYR A 182 14.67 -10.06 6.78
N ALA A 183 15.11 -9.06 7.53
CA ALA A 183 15.66 -7.83 6.96
C ALA A 183 16.96 -8.07 6.15
N GLY A 184 17.76 -9.06 6.56
CA GLY A 184 18.90 -9.56 5.79
C GLY A 184 18.48 -10.17 4.45
N GLN A 185 17.52 -11.09 4.47
CA GLN A 185 16.95 -11.68 3.25
C GLN A 185 16.34 -10.60 2.32
N ALA A 186 15.69 -9.60 2.89
CA ALA A 186 15.15 -8.48 2.13
C ALA A 186 16.24 -7.71 1.36
N ARG A 187 17.45 -7.53 1.96
CA ARG A 187 18.60 -6.90 1.27
C ARG A 187 19.14 -7.78 0.15
N GLU A 188 19.19 -9.09 0.36
CA GLU A 188 19.62 -10.06 -0.67
C GLU A 188 18.70 -9.98 -1.89
N LEU A 189 17.38 -10.02 -1.68
CA LEU A 189 16.38 -9.90 -2.75
C LEU A 189 16.47 -8.59 -3.55
N LEU A 190 16.86 -7.48 -2.91
CA LEU A 190 17.09 -6.21 -3.61
C LEU A 190 18.33 -6.26 -4.51
N ASN A 191 19.37 -6.96 -4.07
CA ASN A 191 20.62 -7.07 -4.82
C ASN A 191 20.50 -8.04 -6.03
N GLU A 192 19.61 -9.02 -5.96
CA GLU A 192 19.36 -9.99 -7.05
C GLU A 192 18.47 -9.41 -8.17
N GLY A 193 17.70 -8.37 -7.87
CA GLY A 193 16.73 -7.76 -8.80
C GLY A 193 17.24 -6.51 -9.53
N GLY A 194 18.45 -6.03 -9.23
CA GLY A 194 19.11 -4.88 -9.86
C GLY A 194 20.18 -5.33 -10.83
#